data_9e57b860d1a9e212a3453f67c4b894fb
#
_entry.id   9e57b860d1a9e212a3453f67c4b894fb
#
_cell.length_a   1.000
_cell.length_b   1.000
_cell.length_c   1.000
_cell.angle_alpha   90.00
_cell.angle_beta   90.00
_cell.angle_gamma   90.00
#
_symmetry.space_group_name_H-M   'P 1'
#
loop_
_entity.id
_entity.type
_entity.pdbx_description
1 polymer ?
#
loop_
_entity_poly.entity_id
_entity_poly.type
_entity_poly.pdbx_seq_one_letter_code
_entity_poly.pdbx_strand_id
1 'polypeptide(L)'
;MNTPTLINADIVNVEFGKNVKIICPTNIYGCKLCDDVFIGPFCEIQKNVVIGKRTRVQSHSFICEYVEIGHDDFIGHGVMFVNDLF
;
A
#
# COMPACT_ATOMS: atom_id res chain seq x y z
N MET A 1 31.43 10.50 15.39
CA MET A 1 30.08 10.79 14.87
C MET A 1 29.35 9.49 14.61
N ASN A 2 28.14 9.36 15.10
CA ASN A 2 27.35 8.15 14.87
C ASN A 2 26.60 8.23 13.54
N THR A 3 26.59 7.12 12.83
CA THR A 3 25.86 7.02 11.58
C THR A 3 24.59 6.22 11.82
N PRO A 4 23.43 6.71 11.43
CA PRO A 4 22.19 5.95 11.63
C PRO A 4 22.15 4.74 10.70
N THR A 5 21.42 3.72 11.12
CA THR A 5 21.05 2.63 10.23
C THR A 5 19.84 3.07 9.41
N LEU A 6 19.98 3.01 8.10
CA LEU A 6 18.91 3.39 7.18
C LEU A 6 18.34 2.12 6.58
N ILE A 7 17.04 1.91 6.79
CA ILE A 7 16.33 0.79 6.18
C ILE A 7 15.53 1.35 5.02
N ASN A 8 15.95 0.97 3.83
CA ASN A 8 15.29 1.39 2.60
C ASN A 8 14.31 0.30 2.18
N ALA A 9 13.03 0.56 2.36
CA ALA A 9 11.98 -0.42 2.10
C ALA A 9 10.87 0.18 1.23
N ASP A 10 11.24 0.78 0.11
CA ASP A 10 10.30 1.49 -0.74
C ASP A 10 9.20 0.57 -1.27
N ILE A 11 9.52 -0.23 -2.26
CA ILE A 11 8.57 -1.15 -2.88
C ILE A 11 9.28 -2.49 -2.99
N VAL A 12 8.84 -3.47 -2.19
CA VAL A 12 9.53 -4.75 -2.06
C VAL A 12 8.53 -5.91 -2.15
N ASN A 13 8.83 -6.88 -3.00
CA ASN A 13 8.04 -8.11 -3.14
C ASN A 13 6.56 -7.84 -3.38
N VAL A 14 6.25 -6.97 -4.31
CA VAL A 14 4.87 -6.62 -4.66
C VAL A 14 4.51 -7.27 -5.99
N GLU A 15 3.33 -7.89 -6.03
CA GLU A 15 2.76 -8.37 -7.28
C GLU A 15 1.92 -7.25 -7.92
N PHE A 16 2.19 -6.98 -9.19
CA PHE A 16 1.51 -5.90 -9.91
C PHE A 16 0.62 -6.45 -11.01
N GLY A 17 -0.60 -5.95 -11.08
CA GLY A 17 -1.42 -6.07 -12.26
C GLY A 17 -0.98 -5.07 -13.34
N LYS A 18 -1.86 -4.81 -14.30
CA LYS A 18 -1.59 -3.88 -15.40
C LYS A 18 -1.90 -2.45 -14.97
N ASN A 19 -1.10 -1.51 -15.47
CA ASN A 19 -1.33 -0.06 -15.31
C ASN A 19 -1.42 0.40 -13.86
N VAL A 20 -0.68 -0.23 -12.96
CA VAL A 20 -0.59 0.22 -11.57
C VAL A 20 0.24 1.49 -11.51
N LYS A 21 -0.27 2.50 -10.80
CA LYS A 21 0.45 3.76 -10.59
C LYS A 21 0.70 3.97 -9.11
N ILE A 22 1.95 4.25 -8.78
CA ILE A 22 2.37 4.50 -7.40
C ILE A 22 3.15 5.81 -7.39
N ILE A 23 2.72 6.73 -6.56
CA ILE A 23 3.44 7.99 -6.37
C ILE A 23 4.32 7.85 -5.14
N CYS A 24 5.62 7.87 -5.35
CA CYS A 24 6.60 7.78 -4.27
C CYS A 24 6.81 9.15 -3.61
N PRO A 25 7.26 9.17 -2.35
CA PRO A 25 7.71 8.02 -1.58
C PRO A 25 6.56 7.26 -0.92
N THR A 26 6.70 5.94 -0.84
CA THR A 26 5.77 5.04 -0.17
C THR A 26 6.53 3.92 0.50
N ASN A 27 5.85 3.15 1.35
CA ASN A 27 6.39 1.93 1.92
C ASN A 27 5.40 0.79 1.65
N ILE A 28 5.68 0.04 0.59
CA ILE A 28 4.77 -1.00 0.11
C ILE A 28 5.54 -2.31 0.02
N TYR A 29 5.08 -3.34 0.71
CA TYR A 29 5.81 -4.61 0.70
C TYR A 29 4.89 -5.82 0.86
N GLY A 30 5.24 -6.87 0.13
CA GLY A 30 4.63 -8.19 0.27
C GLY A 30 3.15 -8.26 -0.08
N CYS A 31 2.63 -7.32 -0.86
CA CYS A 31 1.21 -7.22 -1.17
C CYS A 31 0.93 -7.46 -2.65
N LYS A 32 -0.33 -7.47 -3.01
CA LYS A 32 -0.79 -7.60 -4.39
C LYS A 32 -1.66 -6.41 -4.76
N LEU A 33 -1.26 -5.72 -5.82
CA LEU A 33 -1.99 -4.59 -6.38
C LEU A 33 -2.56 -5.02 -7.73
N CYS A 34 -3.87 -5.07 -7.84
CA CYS A 34 -4.54 -5.54 -9.06
C CYS A 34 -4.51 -4.46 -10.14
N ASP A 35 -5.16 -4.75 -11.29
CA ASP A 35 -5.11 -3.86 -12.44
C ASP A 35 -5.66 -2.46 -12.12
N ASP A 36 -5.02 -1.45 -12.66
CA ASP A 36 -5.48 -0.06 -12.60
C ASP A 36 -5.60 0.49 -11.17
N VAL A 37 -4.83 -0.05 -10.24
CA VAL A 37 -4.76 0.48 -8.87
C VAL A 37 -3.90 1.73 -8.86
N PHE A 38 -4.33 2.71 -8.08
CA PHE A 38 -3.58 3.95 -7.85
C PHE A 38 -3.23 4.06 -6.36
N ILE A 39 -1.96 4.30 -6.07
CA ILE A 39 -1.48 4.53 -4.70
C ILE A 39 -0.86 5.91 -4.62
N GLY A 40 -1.41 6.76 -3.79
CA GLY A 40 -0.86 8.09 -3.52
C GLY A 40 0.40 8.04 -2.67
N PRO A 41 1.09 9.18 -2.51
CA PRO A 41 2.34 9.22 -1.77
C PRO A 41 2.15 9.07 -0.27
N PHE A 42 3.21 8.69 0.41
CA PHE A 42 3.26 8.57 1.87
C PHE A 42 2.27 7.55 2.42
N CYS A 43 2.03 6.48 1.65
CA CYS A 43 1.22 5.36 2.12
C CYS A 43 2.12 4.25 2.66
N GLU A 44 1.58 3.47 3.60
CA GLU A 44 2.18 2.20 3.98
C GLU A 44 1.18 1.09 3.70
N ILE A 45 1.61 0.09 2.93
CA ILE A 45 0.80 -1.08 2.61
C ILE A 45 1.61 -2.32 2.96
N GLN A 46 1.12 -3.08 3.91
CA GLN A 46 1.87 -4.16 4.52
C GLN A 46 1.65 -5.48 3.78
N LYS A 47 2.38 -6.52 4.23
CA LYS A 47 2.37 -7.82 3.58
C LYS A 47 1.00 -8.47 3.61
N ASN A 48 0.73 -9.28 2.60
CA ASN A 48 -0.50 -10.04 2.45
C ASN A 48 -1.76 -9.17 2.31
N VAL A 49 -1.60 -7.92 1.95
CA VAL A 49 -2.70 -7.05 1.56
C VAL A 49 -3.02 -7.32 0.09
N VAL A 50 -4.30 -7.32 -0.26
CA VAL A 50 -4.76 -7.38 -1.65
C VAL A 50 -5.62 -6.16 -1.92
N ILE A 51 -5.27 -5.41 -2.96
CA ILE A 51 -6.05 -4.25 -3.38
C ILE A 51 -6.67 -4.56 -4.74
N GLY A 52 -8.00 -4.56 -4.78
CA GLY A 52 -8.77 -4.92 -5.96
C GLY A 52 -8.64 -3.91 -7.10
N LYS A 53 -9.13 -4.31 -8.27
CA LYS A 53 -8.96 -3.54 -9.51
C LYS A 53 -9.57 -2.16 -9.41
N ARG A 54 -8.94 -1.18 -10.01
CA ARG A 54 -9.42 0.20 -10.15
C ARG A 54 -9.66 0.91 -8.83
N THR A 55 -9.09 0.40 -7.75
CA THR A 55 -9.17 1.04 -6.44
C THR A 55 -8.13 2.15 -6.35
N ARG A 56 -8.50 3.25 -5.74
CA ARG A 56 -7.62 4.39 -5.51
C ARG A 56 -7.37 4.57 -4.03
N VAL A 57 -6.11 4.53 -3.64
CA VAL A 57 -5.68 4.80 -2.27
C VAL A 57 -5.01 6.16 -2.25
N GLN A 58 -5.59 7.10 -1.53
CA GLN A 58 -5.05 8.45 -1.48
C GLN A 58 -3.90 8.55 -0.46
N SER A 59 -3.25 9.70 -0.42
CA SER A 59 -2.04 9.88 0.36
C SER A 59 -2.24 9.66 1.86
N HIS A 60 -1.15 9.29 2.54
CA HIS A 60 -1.08 9.15 4.01
C HIS A 60 -2.00 8.07 4.57
N SER A 61 -2.31 7.04 3.78
CA SER A 61 -3.13 5.93 4.24
C SER A 61 -2.25 4.79 4.75
N PHE A 62 -2.76 4.07 5.74
CA PHE A 62 -2.10 2.92 6.31
C PHE A 62 -2.98 1.68 6.15
N ILE A 63 -2.48 0.66 5.48
CA ILE A 63 -3.21 -0.59 5.27
C ILE A 63 -2.38 -1.70 5.90
N CYS A 64 -2.89 -2.26 7.00
CA CYS A 64 -2.14 -3.25 7.73
C CYS A 64 -2.29 -4.65 7.14
N GLU A 65 -1.49 -5.58 7.65
CA GLU A 65 -1.40 -6.95 7.13
C GLU A 65 -2.77 -7.63 6.99
N TYR A 66 -2.92 -8.43 5.93
CA TYR A 66 -4.08 -9.27 5.66
C TYR A 66 -5.38 -8.53 5.33
N VAL A 67 -5.34 -7.23 5.16
CA VAL A 67 -6.51 -6.47 4.72
C VAL A 67 -6.74 -6.73 3.23
N GLU A 68 -8.00 -6.97 2.86
CA GLU A 68 -8.41 -7.06 1.46
C GLU A 68 -9.33 -5.89 1.14
N ILE A 69 -9.01 -5.18 0.08
CA ILE A 69 -9.81 -4.06 -0.41
C ILE A 69 -10.40 -4.48 -1.75
N GLY A 70 -11.69 -4.26 -1.92
CA GLY A 70 -12.42 -4.68 -3.10
C GLY A 70 -12.07 -3.88 -4.34
N HIS A 71 -12.80 -4.16 -5.43
CA HIS A 71 -12.64 -3.45 -6.68
C HIS A 71 -13.36 -2.10 -6.63
N ASP A 72 -12.87 -1.13 -7.38
CA ASP A 72 -13.50 0.18 -7.55
C ASP A 72 -13.71 0.96 -6.25
N ASP A 73 -12.93 0.66 -5.23
CA ASP A 73 -13.02 1.38 -3.96
C ASP A 73 -12.21 2.67 -4.00
N PHE A 74 -12.62 3.60 -3.18
CA PHE A 74 -11.90 4.86 -2.99
C PHE A 74 -11.53 4.98 -1.50
N ILE A 75 -10.24 4.95 -1.24
CA ILE A 75 -9.70 5.11 0.12
C ILE A 75 -9.22 6.54 0.25
N GLY A 76 -9.88 7.33 1.09
CA GLY A 76 -9.57 8.74 1.27
C GLY A 76 -8.21 8.98 1.90
N HIS A 77 -7.83 10.26 2.02
CA HIS A 77 -6.55 10.63 2.62
C HIS A 77 -6.52 10.29 4.10
N GLY A 78 -5.40 9.76 4.57
CA GLY A 78 -5.18 9.52 5.99
C GLY A 78 -6.02 8.39 6.57
N VAL A 79 -6.56 7.51 5.75
CA VAL A 79 -7.35 6.36 6.24
C VAL A 79 -6.41 5.34 6.86
N MET A 80 -6.82 4.78 7.99
CA MET A 80 -6.05 3.78 8.69
C MET A 80 -6.88 2.52 8.86
N PHE A 81 -6.39 1.41 8.28
CA PHE A 81 -6.98 0.10 8.47
C PHE A 81 -6.23 -0.61 9.60
N VAL A 82 -6.97 -1.11 10.57
CA VAL A 82 -6.41 -1.82 11.71
C VAL A 82 -6.87 -3.27 11.65
N ASN A 83 -5.93 -4.18 11.79
CA ASN A 83 -6.22 -5.61 11.79
C ASN A 83 -6.54 -6.05 13.21
N ASP A 84 -7.75 -6.52 13.41
CA ASP A 84 -8.24 -6.91 14.73
C ASP A 84 -8.15 -8.42 14.85
N LEU A 85 -7.13 -8.88 15.58
CA LEU A 85 -6.83 -10.29 15.73
C LEU A 85 -7.38 -10.81 17.06
N PHE A 86 -8.56 -11.33 17.03
CA PHE A 86 -9.13 -11.99 18.20
C PHE A 86 -9.34 -13.46 17.96
#